data_8b32daa0a3bfbe677e264cb36208bc94
#
_entry.id   8b32daa0a3bfbe677e264cb36208bc94
#
_cell.length_a   1.000
_cell.length_b   1.000
_cell.length_c   1.000
_cell.angle_alpha   90.00
_cell.angle_beta   90.00
_cell.angle_gamma   90.00
#
_symmetry.space_group_name_H-M   'P 1'
#
loop_
_entity.id
_entity.type
_entity.pdbx_description
1 polymer ?
#
loop_
_entity_poly.entity_id
_entity_poly.type
_entity_poly.pdbx_seq_one_letter_code
_entity_poly.pdbx_strand_id
1 'polypeptide(L)'
;FCYIEEINGASGDYCDESNREYPCAPNKEYYGRGPIQLSWNFNYGPAGQNIGFDGLNAPETVANDPIVSFKTALWYWMEHVRPVINQGFGATIRAINGRLECDGGNPDTVRARVNYYNQYCSQLGVSPGDNLTC
;
A
#
# COMPACT_ATOMS: atom_id res chain seq x y z
N PHE A 1 12.89 -2.76 1.52
CA PHE A 1 12.65 -1.62 0.62
C PHE A 1 13.58 -1.67 -0.61
N CYS A 2 13.47 -2.76 -1.38
CA CYS A 2 14.34 -2.96 -2.56
C CYS A 2 13.87 -2.17 -3.78
N TYR A 3 12.60 -1.83 -3.84
CA TYR A 3 12.00 -1.14 -4.98
C TYR A 3 11.43 0.21 -4.55
N ILE A 4 11.94 1.27 -5.15
CA ILE A 4 11.42 2.64 -4.97
C ILE A 4 10.16 2.82 -5.80
N GLU A 5 10.14 2.21 -6.99
CA GLU A 5 9.01 2.17 -7.90
C GLU A 5 8.75 0.73 -8.36
N GLU A 6 7.50 0.44 -8.72
CA GLU A 6 7.08 -0.83 -9.26
C GLU A 6 7.79 -1.14 -10.59
N ILE A 7 8.28 -2.37 -10.73
CA ILE A 7 8.92 -2.82 -11.99
C ILE A 7 7.87 -2.85 -13.10
N ASN A 8 8.14 -2.13 -14.18
CA ASN A 8 7.23 -1.96 -15.31
C ASN A 8 5.87 -1.32 -14.93
N GLY A 9 5.81 -0.56 -13.83
CA GLY A 9 4.59 0.08 -13.35
C GLY A 9 3.89 0.94 -14.41
N ALA A 10 4.66 1.64 -15.24
CA ALA A 10 4.16 2.44 -16.34
C ALA A 10 3.38 1.66 -17.43
N SER A 11 3.45 0.33 -17.44
CA SER A 11 2.67 -0.51 -18.36
C SER A 11 1.29 -0.88 -17.81
N GLY A 12 1.02 -0.60 -16.54
CA GLY A 12 -0.24 -0.88 -15.87
C GLY A 12 -1.16 0.34 -15.86
N ASP A 13 -2.46 0.08 -15.95
CA ASP A 13 -3.46 1.10 -15.74
C ASP A 13 -3.77 1.20 -14.25
N TYR A 14 -3.35 2.28 -13.64
CA TYR A 14 -3.58 2.62 -12.23
C TYR A 14 -4.48 3.86 -12.07
N CYS A 15 -5.29 4.15 -13.08
CA CYS A 15 -6.26 5.22 -13.08
C CYS A 15 -7.69 4.65 -12.93
N ASP A 16 -8.39 5.05 -11.89
CA ASP A 16 -9.84 4.91 -11.81
C ASP A 16 -10.48 6.18 -12.37
N GLU A 17 -10.86 6.16 -13.64
CA GLU A 17 -11.49 7.27 -14.34
C GLU A 17 -12.89 7.60 -13.79
N SER A 18 -13.51 6.67 -13.05
CA SER A 18 -14.81 6.90 -12.42
C SER A 18 -14.71 7.77 -11.16
N ASN A 19 -13.51 7.88 -10.58
CA ASN A 19 -13.26 8.68 -9.38
C ASN A 19 -13.23 10.17 -9.71
N ARG A 20 -14.33 10.86 -9.41
CA ARG A 20 -14.48 12.29 -9.69
C ARG A 20 -13.83 13.19 -8.64
N GLU A 21 -13.58 12.68 -7.46
CA GLU A 21 -12.94 13.43 -6.38
C GLU A 21 -11.43 13.58 -6.62
N TYR A 22 -10.81 12.50 -7.12
CA TYR A 22 -9.39 12.47 -7.45
C TYR A 22 -9.19 12.04 -8.91
N PRO A 23 -9.54 12.90 -9.88
CA PRO A 23 -9.42 12.54 -11.29
C PRO A 23 -7.97 12.40 -11.71
N CYS A 24 -7.72 11.51 -12.65
CA CYS A 24 -6.38 11.33 -13.19
C CYS A 24 -5.91 12.57 -13.95
N ALA A 25 -4.72 13.04 -13.65
CA ALA A 25 -4.10 14.12 -14.37
C ALA A 25 -3.55 13.64 -15.74
N PRO A 26 -3.61 14.47 -16.79
CA PRO A 26 -3.10 14.09 -18.11
C PRO A 26 -1.62 13.69 -18.06
N ASN A 27 -1.29 12.56 -18.69
CA ASN A 27 0.07 12.01 -18.78
C ASN A 27 0.71 11.68 -17.42
N LYS A 28 -0.10 11.41 -16.40
CA LYS A 28 0.37 10.94 -15.10
C LYS A 28 -0.09 9.52 -14.85
N GLU A 29 0.77 8.76 -14.18
CA GLU A 29 0.56 7.36 -13.87
C GLU A 29 0.73 7.13 -12.37
N TYR A 30 -0.16 6.31 -11.79
CA TYR A 30 -0.29 6.13 -10.35
C TYR A 30 0.09 4.72 -9.90
N TYR A 31 1.11 4.14 -10.55
CA TYR A 31 1.66 2.84 -10.17
C TYR A 31 2.39 2.88 -8.82
N GLY A 32 2.73 1.72 -8.31
CA GLY A 32 3.30 1.54 -6.98
C GLY A 32 4.61 2.30 -6.76
N ARG A 33 4.66 3.20 -5.77
CA ARG A 33 5.85 3.95 -5.36
C ARG A 33 6.03 3.96 -3.85
N GLY A 34 7.27 4.06 -3.42
CA GLY A 34 7.66 4.16 -2.02
C GLY A 34 7.52 2.85 -1.23
N PRO A 35 7.71 2.88 0.09
CA PRO A 35 7.77 1.68 0.94
C PRO A 35 6.49 0.85 0.96
N ILE A 36 5.33 1.50 0.80
CA ILE A 36 4.02 0.83 0.77
C ILE A 36 3.57 0.47 -0.65
N GLN A 37 4.33 0.89 -1.70
CA GLN A 37 3.92 0.78 -3.09
C GLN A 37 2.54 1.44 -3.31
N LEU A 38 2.42 2.71 -2.88
CA LEU A 38 1.20 3.49 -3.05
C LEU A 38 0.78 3.48 -4.51
N SER A 39 -0.43 3.04 -4.80
CA SER A 39 -0.96 2.88 -6.15
C SER A 39 -2.37 3.46 -6.25
N TRP A 40 -2.79 3.81 -7.46
CA TRP A 40 -4.08 4.37 -7.84
C TRP A 40 -4.27 5.85 -7.49
N ASN A 41 -4.93 6.58 -8.40
CA ASN A 41 -5.25 8.00 -8.22
C ASN A 41 -6.03 8.28 -6.93
N PHE A 42 -6.97 7.41 -6.56
CA PHE A 42 -7.77 7.55 -5.34
C PHE A 42 -6.99 7.33 -4.04
N ASN A 43 -5.75 6.87 -4.11
CA ASN A 43 -4.82 6.84 -2.98
C ASN A 43 -3.80 8.00 -3.06
N TYR A 44 -3.29 8.32 -4.25
CA TYR A 44 -2.35 9.43 -4.44
C TYR A 44 -2.97 10.79 -4.11
N GLY A 45 -4.23 11.01 -4.50
CA GLY A 45 -4.94 12.25 -4.22
C GLY A 45 -5.05 12.55 -2.73
N PRO A 46 -5.72 11.70 -1.93
CA PRO A 46 -5.86 11.93 -0.50
C PRO A 46 -4.52 11.89 0.26
N ALA A 47 -3.56 11.06 -0.15
CA ALA A 47 -2.21 11.09 0.42
C ALA A 47 -1.57 12.47 0.22
N GLY A 48 -1.67 13.03 -0.99
CA GLY A 48 -1.16 14.36 -1.31
C GLY A 48 -1.76 15.44 -0.43
N GLN A 49 -3.09 15.43 -0.26
CA GLN A 49 -3.80 16.38 0.60
C GLN A 49 -3.36 16.28 2.07
N ASN A 50 -3.23 15.06 2.61
CA ASN A 50 -2.88 14.86 4.01
C ASN A 50 -1.41 15.17 4.33
N ILE A 51 -0.51 14.91 3.39
CA ILE A 51 0.94 15.02 3.59
C ILE A 51 1.47 16.39 3.15
N GLY A 52 0.77 17.06 2.23
CA GLY A 52 1.14 18.37 1.72
C GLY A 52 2.02 18.31 0.46
N PHE A 53 1.68 17.42 -0.50
CA PHE A 53 2.28 17.40 -1.84
C PHE A 53 1.19 17.24 -2.90
N ASP A 54 1.50 17.55 -4.16
CA ASP A 54 0.56 17.37 -5.26
C ASP A 54 0.58 15.90 -5.74
N GLY A 55 -0.27 15.07 -5.11
CA GLY A 55 -0.31 13.63 -5.40
C GLY A 55 -0.81 13.30 -6.81
N LEU A 56 -1.62 14.16 -7.42
CA LEU A 56 -2.18 13.90 -8.75
C LEU A 56 -1.31 14.42 -9.88
N ASN A 57 -0.76 15.64 -9.77
CA ASN A 57 0.06 16.20 -10.84
C ASN A 57 1.55 15.90 -10.69
N ALA A 58 2.00 15.47 -9.51
CA ALA A 58 3.40 15.11 -9.25
C ALA A 58 3.51 13.80 -8.46
N PRO A 59 2.90 12.67 -8.92
CA PRO A 59 2.95 11.39 -8.23
C PRO A 59 4.37 10.85 -8.05
N GLU A 60 5.29 11.19 -8.94
CA GLU A 60 6.70 10.87 -8.88
C GLU A 60 7.40 11.40 -7.63
N THR A 61 6.83 12.37 -6.92
CA THR A 61 7.35 12.87 -5.64
C THR A 61 7.45 11.74 -4.60
N VAL A 62 6.55 10.76 -4.64
CA VAL A 62 6.60 9.60 -3.73
C VAL A 62 7.85 8.74 -3.92
N ALA A 63 8.42 8.72 -5.13
CA ALA A 63 9.68 8.03 -5.39
C ALA A 63 10.91 8.92 -5.13
N ASN A 64 10.80 10.22 -5.42
CA ASN A 64 11.94 11.13 -5.47
C ASN A 64 12.23 11.84 -4.14
N ASP A 65 11.22 11.99 -3.27
CA ASP A 65 11.37 12.60 -1.95
C ASP A 65 11.25 11.52 -0.85
N PRO A 66 12.34 11.18 -0.14
CA PRO A 66 12.30 10.14 0.88
C PRO A 66 11.39 10.47 2.06
N ILE A 67 11.18 11.73 2.38
CA ILE A 67 10.28 12.15 3.46
C ILE A 67 8.83 11.90 3.04
N VAL A 68 8.44 12.33 1.85
CA VAL A 68 7.11 12.06 1.29
C VAL A 68 6.90 10.55 1.12
N SER A 69 7.90 9.84 0.63
CA SER A 69 7.89 8.39 0.45
C SER A 69 7.51 7.64 1.74
N PHE A 70 8.17 7.93 2.86
CA PHE A 70 7.84 7.31 4.14
C PHE A 70 6.54 7.84 4.76
N LYS A 71 6.23 9.11 4.59
CA LYS A 71 4.96 9.68 5.05
C LYS A 71 3.76 9.02 4.37
N THR A 72 3.84 8.68 3.07
CA THR A 72 2.75 7.96 2.38
C THR A 72 2.51 6.58 2.98
N ALA A 73 3.56 5.86 3.37
CA ALA A 73 3.42 4.56 4.04
C ALA A 73 2.77 4.69 5.41
N LEU A 74 3.17 5.68 6.20
CA LEU A 74 2.57 5.96 7.51
C LEU A 74 1.12 6.41 7.39
N TRP A 75 0.82 7.28 6.44
CA TRP A 75 -0.55 7.72 6.16
C TRP A 75 -1.43 6.52 5.77
N TYR A 76 -1.00 5.69 4.81
CA TYR A 76 -1.76 4.51 4.39
C TYR A 76 -2.00 3.54 5.54
N TRP A 77 -0.98 3.32 6.37
CA TRP A 77 -1.10 2.49 7.56
C TRP A 77 -2.16 3.03 8.52
N MET A 78 -2.13 4.32 8.81
CA MET A 78 -3.05 4.94 9.78
C MET A 78 -4.49 4.94 9.27
N GLU A 79 -4.71 5.21 7.98
CA GLU A 79 -6.04 5.31 7.40
C GLU A 79 -6.68 3.95 7.09
N HIS A 80 -5.90 2.99 6.59
CA HIS A 80 -6.46 1.76 6.04
C HIS A 80 -6.13 0.49 6.85
N VAL A 81 -4.95 0.42 7.45
CA VAL A 81 -4.49 -0.80 8.13
C VAL A 81 -4.77 -0.76 9.62
N ARG A 82 -4.46 0.33 10.30
CA ARG A 82 -4.68 0.48 11.75
C ARG A 82 -6.12 0.21 12.19
N PRO A 83 -7.17 0.64 11.46
CA PRO A 83 -8.56 0.38 11.86
C PRO A 83 -8.92 -1.11 11.97
N VAL A 84 -8.21 -1.98 11.27
CA VAL A 84 -8.47 -3.42 11.23
C VAL A 84 -7.45 -4.27 12.00
N ILE A 85 -6.47 -3.66 12.65
CA ILE A 85 -5.35 -4.36 13.29
C ILE A 85 -5.82 -5.37 14.38
N ASN A 86 -6.91 -5.07 15.07
CA ASN A 86 -7.47 -5.93 16.11
C ASN A 86 -8.21 -7.16 15.56
N GLN A 87 -8.39 -7.26 14.24
CA GLN A 87 -9.06 -8.38 13.59
C GLN A 87 -8.07 -9.51 13.23
N GLY A 88 -6.78 -9.30 13.45
CA GLY A 88 -5.69 -10.22 13.15
C GLY A 88 -4.88 -9.83 11.93
N PHE A 89 -3.74 -10.53 11.75
CA PHE A 89 -2.80 -10.21 10.67
C PHE A 89 -3.39 -10.38 9.27
N GLY A 90 -4.27 -11.37 9.06
CA GLY A 90 -4.98 -11.54 7.79
C GLY A 90 -5.80 -10.33 7.37
N ALA A 91 -6.42 -9.62 8.33
CA ALA A 91 -7.14 -8.39 8.03
C ALA A 91 -6.21 -7.26 7.54
N THR A 92 -4.98 -7.21 8.05
CA THR A 92 -3.98 -6.24 7.56
C THR A 92 -3.52 -6.55 6.13
N ILE A 93 -3.35 -7.82 5.78
CA ILE A 93 -3.07 -8.25 4.41
C ILE A 93 -4.22 -7.80 3.49
N ARG A 94 -5.46 -8.04 3.91
CA ARG A 94 -6.66 -7.64 3.15
C ARG A 94 -6.75 -6.14 2.94
N ALA A 95 -6.43 -5.35 3.95
CA ALA A 95 -6.42 -3.89 3.85
C ALA A 95 -5.36 -3.36 2.88
N ILE A 96 -4.22 -4.04 2.76
CA ILE A 96 -3.11 -3.60 1.90
C ILE A 96 -3.34 -4.05 0.44
N ASN A 97 -3.61 -5.34 0.21
CA ASN A 97 -3.69 -5.90 -1.14
C ASN A 97 -4.68 -7.06 -1.25
N GLY A 98 -5.78 -7.01 -0.51
CA GLY A 98 -6.74 -8.10 -0.39
C GLY A 98 -7.34 -8.55 -1.71
N ARG A 99 -7.59 -7.61 -2.64
CA ARG A 99 -8.17 -7.93 -3.95
C ARG A 99 -7.32 -8.91 -4.76
N LEU A 100 -6.00 -8.83 -4.65
CA LEU A 100 -5.08 -9.68 -5.41
C LEU A 100 -4.59 -10.89 -4.61
N GLU A 101 -4.57 -10.82 -3.30
CA GLU A 101 -3.93 -11.83 -2.46
C GLU A 101 -4.91 -12.72 -1.72
N CYS A 102 -6.01 -12.15 -1.17
CA CYS A 102 -6.94 -12.89 -0.31
C CYS A 102 -7.91 -13.79 -1.07
N ASP A 103 -8.63 -14.63 -0.32
CA ASP A 103 -9.68 -15.52 -0.83
C ASP A 103 -9.19 -16.48 -1.92
N GLY A 104 -7.91 -16.89 -1.82
CA GLY A 104 -7.27 -17.77 -2.79
C GLY A 104 -6.66 -17.06 -4.00
N GLY A 105 -6.66 -15.73 -4.05
CA GLY A 105 -6.09 -14.96 -5.15
C GLY A 105 -4.59 -15.20 -5.35
N ASN A 106 -3.81 -15.11 -4.26
CA ASN A 106 -2.39 -15.48 -4.29
C ASN A 106 -1.96 -16.06 -2.93
N PRO A 107 -2.17 -17.37 -2.72
CA PRO A 107 -1.86 -18.02 -1.44
C PRO A 107 -0.36 -18.03 -1.12
N ASP A 108 0.51 -17.97 -2.11
CA ASP A 108 1.95 -17.97 -1.89
C ASP A 108 2.44 -16.65 -1.31
N THR A 109 1.91 -15.52 -1.76
CA THR A 109 2.23 -14.21 -1.17
C THR A 109 1.65 -14.08 0.22
N VAL A 110 0.42 -14.52 0.46
CA VAL A 110 -0.17 -14.55 1.82
C VAL A 110 0.70 -15.37 2.75
N ARG A 111 1.11 -16.58 2.35
CA ARG A 111 2.00 -17.44 3.14
C ARG A 111 3.35 -16.78 3.43
N ALA A 112 3.95 -16.11 2.45
CA ALA A 112 5.21 -15.40 2.63
C ALA A 112 5.08 -14.27 3.67
N ARG A 113 4.01 -13.47 3.60
CA ARG A 113 3.72 -12.43 4.59
C ARG A 113 3.56 -13.01 6.00
N VAL A 114 2.80 -14.09 6.15
CA VAL A 114 2.59 -14.77 7.45
C VAL A 114 3.92 -15.30 8.02
N ASN A 115 4.78 -15.86 7.17
CA ASN A 115 6.10 -16.35 7.59
C ASN A 115 6.97 -15.20 8.14
N TYR A 116 7.05 -14.07 7.44
CA TYR A 116 7.77 -12.89 7.94
C TYR A 116 7.16 -12.35 9.23
N TYR A 117 5.84 -12.28 9.30
CA TYR A 117 5.15 -11.83 10.51
C TYR A 117 5.50 -12.71 11.73
N ASN A 118 5.41 -14.03 11.59
CA ASN A 118 5.79 -14.98 12.64
C ASN A 118 7.26 -14.84 13.04
N GLN A 119 8.15 -14.66 12.07
CA GLN A 119 9.57 -14.43 12.33
C GLN A 119 9.79 -13.16 13.18
N TYR A 120 9.13 -12.06 12.83
CA TYR A 120 9.25 -10.80 13.57
C TYR A 120 8.60 -10.88 14.96
N CYS A 121 7.45 -11.54 15.09
CA CYS A 121 6.84 -11.80 16.40
C CYS A 121 7.79 -12.60 17.30
N SER A 122 8.44 -13.63 16.78
CA SER A 122 9.44 -14.41 17.51
C SER A 122 10.64 -13.56 17.93
N GLN A 123 11.17 -12.71 17.05
CA GLN A 123 12.28 -11.80 17.37
C GLN A 123 11.93 -10.79 18.45
N LEU A 124 10.68 -10.33 18.46
CA LEU A 124 10.19 -9.37 19.44
C LEU A 124 9.67 -10.02 20.74
N GLY A 125 9.63 -11.35 20.80
CA GLY A 125 9.13 -12.10 21.98
C GLY A 125 7.63 -11.92 22.22
N VAL A 126 6.83 -11.72 21.15
CA VAL A 126 5.37 -11.56 21.25
C VAL A 126 4.65 -12.67 20.51
N SER A 127 3.41 -12.97 20.95
CA SER A 127 2.55 -13.92 20.24
C SER A 127 2.04 -13.31 18.93
N PRO A 128 2.02 -14.07 17.83
CA PRO A 128 1.42 -13.60 16.57
C PRO A 128 -0.11 -13.49 16.64
N GLY A 129 -0.76 -14.08 17.64
CA GLY A 129 -2.22 -14.11 17.75
C GLY A 129 -2.90 -15.05 16.76
N ASP A 130 -4.19 -14.83 16.57
CA ASP A 130 -5.05 -15.61 15.68
C ASP A 130 -5.32 -14.87 14.36
N ASN A 131 -6.05 -15.52 13.43
CA ASN A 131 -6.49 -14.94 12.15
C ASN A 131 -5.32 -14.39 11.30
N LEU A 132 -4.30 -15.22 11.08
CA LEU A 132 -3.08 -14.82 10.37
C LEU A 132 -3.25 -14.72 8.85
N THR A 133 -4.24 -15.40 8.28
CA THR A 133 -4.49 -15.48 6.83
C THR A 133 -5.78 -14.77 6.42
N CYS A 134 -5.96 -14.57 5.13
CA CYS A 134 -7.19 -14.00 4.59
C CYS A 134 -7.75 -14.74 3.36
#